data_3b4d688859849cad6c74c47683c92462
#
_entry.id   3b4d688859849cad6c74c47683c92462
#
_cell.length_a   1.000
_cell.length_b   1.000
_cell.length_c   1.000
_cell.angle_alpha   90.00
_cell.angle_beta   90.00
_cell.angle_gamma   90.00
#
_symmetry.space_group_name_H-M   'P 1'
#
loop_
_entity.id
_entity.type
_entity.pdbx_description
1 polymer ?
#
loop_
_entity_poly.entity_id
_entity_poly.type
_entity_poly.pdbx_seq_one_letter_code
_entity_poly.pdbx_strand_id
1 'polypeptide(L)'
;MAIEDLFKIVKERFVAEQPAVPASQEGDVEIPQDLLFKCPRCGAVVYNREFTAAMKVCPKCSYHARLTWQERLELTADKDSFVELDAGMKSLNPIGFPKYEDKIAKMQQQCDMNDAIKTGVCTIRGYRTVIGIMDSHFFMASMGSVVGEKIARAFEYATEHNLPVVMFTASGGARMQEGIISLMQMAKTSGAVKRHSDAGGLYISVMTDPTTGGVTASFASLGDIILAE
;
A
#
# COMPACT_ATOMS: atom_id res chain seq x y z
N MET A 1 43.13 -38.52 -37.67
CA MET A 1 42.17 -37.39 -37.68
C MET A 1 41.90 -37.05 -36.22
N ALA A 2 42.43 -35.93 -35.79
CA ALA A 2 42.28 -35.52 -34.40
C ALA A 2 40.82 -34.99 -34.18
N ILE A 3 40.34 -35.15 -32.94
CA ILE A 3 38.98 -34.70 -32.54
C ILE A 3 38.75 -33.21 -32.88
N GLU A 4 39.82 -32.42 -32.86
CA GLU A 4 39.79 -30.99 -33.23
C GLU A 4 39.42 -30.73 -34.70
N ASP A 5 39.78 -31.61 -35.63
CA ASP A 5 39.44 -31.50 -37.05
C ASP A 5 37.95 -31.75 -37.26
N LEU A 6 37.35 -32.63 -36.47
CA LEU A 6 35.89 -32.92 -36.51
C LEU A 6 35.08 -31.73 -36.05
N PHE A 7 35.52 -31.05 -34.99
CA PHE A 7 34.85 -29.84 -34.49
C PHE A 7 34.92 -28.67 -35.46
N LYS A 8 36.02 -28.55 -36.21
CA LYS A 8 36.17 -27.53 -37.21
C LYS A 8 35.24 -27.73 -38.42
N ILE A 9 35.12 -28.97 -38.89
CA ILE A 9 34.19 -29.36 -40.00
C ILE A 9 32.76 -29.18 -39.59
N VAL A 10 32.38 -29.50 -38.34
CA VAL A 10 31.02 -29.30 -37.83
C VAL A 10 30.72 -27.80 -37.71
N LYS A 11 31.67 -26.99 -37.21
CA LYS A 11 31.50 -25.56 -37.10
C LYS A 11 31.34 -24.85 -38.46
N GLU A 12 32.08 -25.26 -39.46
CA GLU A 12 31.99 -24.71 -40.82
C GLU A 12 30.71 -25.12 -41.54
N ARG A 13 30.14 -26.30 -41.26
CA ARG A 13 28.84 -26.75 -41.83
C ARG A 13 27.59 -26.15 -41.18
N PHE A 14 27.68 -25.74 -39.89
CA PHE A 14 26.55 -25.12 -39.19
C PHE A 14 26.56 -23.60 -39.24
N VAL A 15 27.65 -22.98 -39.70
CA VAL A 15 27.74 -21.51 -39.88
C VAL A 15 27.36 -21.06 -41.29
N ALA A 16 27.34 -21.98 -42.27
CA ALA A 16 26.87 -21.67 -43.61
C ALA A 16 25.37 -21.89 -43.73
N GLU A 17 24.65 -20.81 -44.04
CA GLU A 17 23.24 -20.74 -44.40
C GLU A 17 22.24 -20.51 -43.24
N GLN A 18 22.44 -19.42 -42.48
CA GLN A 18 21.29 -18.67 -42.05
C GLN A 18 21.07 -17.52 -43.07
N PRO A 19 19.89 -17.41 -43.76
CA PRO A 19 19.61 -16.26 -44.56
C PRO A 19 19.67 -15.03 -43.68
N ALA A 20 20.41 -14.00 -44.08
CA ALA A 20 20.46 -12.73 -43.39
C ALA A 20 19.05 -12.21 -43.26
N VAL A 21 18.52 -12.27 -42.05
CA VAL A 21 17.31 -11.55 -41.71
C VAL A 21 17.64 -10.07 -41.91
N PRO A 22 16.91 -9.33 -42.79
CA PRO A 22 17.18 -7.92 -42.96
C PRO A 22 17.11 -7.28 -41.58
N ALA A 23 18.16 -6.55 -41.21
CA ALA A 23 18.18 -5.75 -39.99
C ALA A 23 16.94 -4.86 -40.01
N SER A 24 15.94 -5.23 -39.25
CA SER A 24 14.84 -4.33 -38.90
C SER A 24 15.50 -3.10 -38.34
N GLN A 25 15.21 -1.93 -38.88
CA GLN A 25 15.59 -0.66 -38.28
C GLN A 25 15.10 -0.74 -36.82
N GLU A 26 16.03 -0.87 -35.89
CA GLU A 26 15.78 -0.67 -34.48
C GLU A 26 15.41 0.81 -34.30
N GLY A 27 14.16 1.13 -34.56
CA GLY A 27 13.55 2.25 -33.88
C GLY A 27 13.45 1.82 -32.43
N ASP A 28 14.11 2.53 -31.53
CA ASP A 28 13.89 2.39 -30.10
C ASP A 28 12.40 2.45 -29.82
N VAL A 29 11.77 1.31 -29.73
CA VAL A 29 10.39 1.22 -29.24
C VAL A 29 10.52 1.43 -27.73
N GLU A 30 10.34 2.67 -27.28
CA GLU A 30 10.17 2.95 -25.86
C GLU A 30 8.96 2.16 -25.37
N ILE A 31 9.22 1.01 -24.77
CA ILE A 31 8.19 0.23 -24.08
C ILE A 31 7.79 1.07 -22.85
N PRO A 32 6.54 1.54 -22.77
CA PRO A 32 6.08 2.27 -21.58
C PRO A 32 6.42 1.45 -20.33
N GLN A 33 7.07 2.08 -19.36
CA GLN A 33 7.53 1.42 -18.13
C GLN A 33 6.38 0.72 -17.38
N ASP A 34 5.15 1.17 -17.61
CA ASP A 34 3.94 0.65 -16.96
C ASP A 34 3.22 -0.46 -17.77
N LEU A 35 3.79 -0.94 -18.88
CA LEU A 35 3.13 -1.95 -19.71
C LEU A 35 3.16 -3.34 -19.08
N LEU A 36 4.22 -3.67 -18.37
CA LEU A 36 4.48 -5.01 -17.86
C LEU A 36 4.74 -4.98 -16.34
N PHE A 37 4.13 -5.94 -15.64
CA PHE A 37 4.41 -6.23 -14.24
C PHE A 37 5.21 -7.54 -14.13
N LYS A 38 6.34 -7.50 -13.43
CA LYS A 38 7.12 -8.70 -13.09
C LYS A 38 6.82 -9.10 -11.65
N CYS A 39 6.19 -10.25 -11.47
CA CYS A 39 5.86 -10.75 -10.13
C CYS A 39 7.12 -11.01 -9.30
N PRO A 40 7.24 -10.40 -8.10
CA PRO A 40 8.43 -10.56 -7.25
C PRO A 40 8.53 -11.98 -6.66
N ARG A 41 7.43 -12.72 -6.58
CA ARG A 41 7.40 -14.06 -6.00
C ARG A 41 7.79 -15.15 -7.00
N CYS A 42 7.24 -15.15 -8.20
CA CYS A 42 7.45 -16.22 -9.19
C CYS A 42 8.22 -15.78 -10.44
N GLY A 43 8.57 -14.49 -10.58
CA GLY A 43 9.28 -13.96 -11.74
C GLY A 43 8.46 -13.86 -13.02
N ALA A 44 7.20 -14.28 -13.03
CA ALA A 44 6.33 -14.20 -14.20
C ALA A 44 6.12 -12.74 -14.62
N VAL A 45 6.19 -12.50 -15.92
CA VAL A 45 5.86 -11.21 -16.53
C VAL A 45 4.43 -11.28 -17.06
N VAL A 46 3.61 -10.33 -16.68
CA VAL A 46 2.20 -10.21 -17.08
C VAL A 46 1.91 -8.78 -17.54
N TYR A 47 0.90 -8.60 -18.37
CA TYR A 47 0.48 -7.25 -18.73
C TYR A 47 -0.11 -6.53 -17.52
N ASN A 48 0.33 -5.28 -17.30
CA ASN A 48 -0.13 -4.51 -16.16
C ASN A 48 -1.65 -4.30 -16.17
N ARG A 49 -2.25 -4.15 -17.34
CA ARG A 49 -3.71 -4.05 -17.49
C ARG A 49 -4.43 -5.29 -16.95
N GLU A 50 -3.94 -6.49 -17.26
CA GLU A 50 -4.54 -7.75 -16.79
C GLU A 50 -4.32 -7.92 -15.29
N PHE A 51 -3.13 -7.55 -14.82
CA PHE A 51 -2.78 -7.58 -13.42
C PHE A 51 -3.66 -6.65 -12.58
N THR A 52 -3.88 -5.42 -13.04
CA THR A 52 -4.78 -4.45 -12.40
C THR A 52 -6.23 -4.92 -12.44
N ALA A 53 -6.71 -5.46 -13.57
CA ALA A 53 -8.06 -6.02 -13.68
C ALA A 53 -8.27 -7.23 -12.74
N ALA A 54 -7.20 -7.98 -12.43
CA ALA A 54 -7.19 -9.06 -11.44
C ALA A 54 -6.95 -8.56 -10.01
N MET A 55 -7.20 -7.28 -9.71
CA MET A 55 -6.99 -6.66 -8.39
C MET A 55 -5.58 -6.86 -7.86
N LYS A 56 -4.57 -6.77 -8.74
CA LYS A 56 -3.14 -6.97 -8.44
C LYS A 56 -2.79 -8.35 -7.86
N VAL A 57 -3.57 -9.37 -8.19
CA VAL A 57 -3.26 -10.76 -7.88
C VAL A 57 -2.54 -11.40 -9.05
N CYS A 58 -1.38 -12.00 -8.81
CA CYS A 58 -0.61 -12.68 -9.85
C CYS A 58 -1.35 -13.92 -10.37
N PRO A 59 -1.66 -14.01 -11.68
CA PRO A 59 -2.40 -15.14 -12.24
C PRO A 59 -1.62 -16.46 -12.23
N LYS A 60 -0.30 -16.41 -12.00
CA LYS A 60 0.57 -17.60 -11.99
C LYS A 60 0.78 -18.20 -10.61
N CYS A 61 0.86 -17.39 -9.56
CA CYS A 61 1.21 -17.89 -8.22
C CYS A 61 0.31 -17.33 -7.11
N SER A 62 -0.74 -16.60 -7.46
CA SER A 62 -1.67 -15.97 -6.51
C SER A 62 -0.97 -15.05 -5.49
N TYR A 63 0.16 -14.44 -5.89
CA TYR A 63 0.79 -13.39 -5.08
C TYR A 63 -0.07 -12.14 -5.14
N HIS A 64 -0.43 -11.59 -3.99
CA HIS A 64 -1.13 -10.32 -3.84
C HIS A 64 -0.12 -9.19 -3.73
N ALA A 65 -0.13 -8.24 -4.67
CA ALA A 65 0.66 -7.03 -4.55
C ALA A 65 -0.09 -5.98 -3.72
N ARG A 66 0.67 -5.04 -3.14
CA ARG A 66 0.10 -3.97 -2.31
C ARG A 66 -0.77 -3.04 -3.14
N LEU A 67 -1.94 -2.73 -2.61
CA LEU A 67 -2.85 -1.74 -3.18
C LEU A 67 -2.50 -0.34 -2.66
N THR A 68 -2.74 0.66 -3.49
CA THR A 68 -2.76 2.06 -3.06
C THR A 68 -4.05 2.35 -2.31
N TRP A 69 -4.09 3.48 -1.59
CA TRP A 69 -5.31 3.89 -0.88
C TRP A 69 -6.49 4.11 -1.82
N GLN A 70 -6.26 4.63 -3.04
CA GLN A 70 -7.30 4.82 -4.06
C GLN A 70 -7.90 3.48 -4.49
N GLU A 71 -7.05 2.55 -4.88
CA GLU A 71 -7.48 1.21 -5.29
C GLU A 71 -8.25 0.48 -4.19
N ARG A 72 -7.78 0.59 -2.94
CA ARG A 72 -8.49 0.01 -1.78
C ARG A 72 -9.85 0.66 -1.57
N LEU A 73 -9.94 1.98 -1.71
CA LEU A 73 -11.19 2.70 -1.59
C LEU A 73 -12.18 2.29 -2.67
N GLU A 74 -11.76 2.24 -3.94
CA GLU A 74 -12.58 1.82 -5.06
C GLU A 74 -13.13 0.40 -4.92
N LEU A 75 -12.35 -0.51 -4.32
CA LEU A 75 -12.77 -1.89 -4.07
C LEU A 75 -13.76 -2.02 -2.91
N THR A 76 -13.81 -1.05 -2.00
CA THR A 76 -14.50 -1.19 -0.73
C THR A 76 -15.73 -0.29 -0.62
N ALA A 77 -15.58 0.98 -0.96
CA ALA A 77 -16.64 1.97 -0.81
C ALA A 77 -17.57 2.02 -2.03
N ASP A 78 -18.81 2.39 -1.80
CA ASP A 78 -19.74 2.69 -2.88
C ASP A 78 -19.23 3.91 -3.66
N LYS A 79 -19.45 3.88 -4.96
CA LYS A 79 -18.95 4.92 -5.88
C LYS A 79 -19.38 6.32 -5.42
N ASP A 80 -18.44 7.26 -5.44
CA ASP A 80 -18.63 8.68 -5.13
C ASP A 80 -19.15 8.97 -3.70
N SER A 81 -19.09 7.99 -2.79
CA SER A 81 -19.59 8.14 -1.41
C SER A 81 -18.57 8.66 -0.41
N PHE A 82 -17.27 8.66 -0.76
CA PHE A 82 -16.20 8.99 0.17
C PHE A 82 -16.07 10.51 0.40
N VAL A 83 -16.06 10.90 1.67
CA VAL A 83 -15.77 12.27 2.12
C VAL A 83 -14.61 12.21 3.10
N GLU A 84 -13.46 12.77 2.72
CA GLU A 84 -12.24 12.74 3.55
C GLU A 84 -12.42 13.60 4.80
N LEU A 85 -11.99 13.07 5.95
CA LEU A 85 -11.85 13.78 7.22
C LEU A 85 -10.40 14.25 7.39
N ASP A 86 -10.21 15.44 7.96
CA ASP A 86 -8.88 15.99 8.28
C ASP A 86 -7.89 15.99 7.10
N ALA A 87 -8.37 16.26 5.90
CA ALA A 87 -7.59 16.22 4.66
C ALA A 87 -6.33 17.10 4.70
N GLY A 88 -6.38 18.25 5.40
CA GLY A 88 -5.27 19.20 5.51
C GLY A 88 -4.20 18.85 6.54
N MET A 89 -4.36 17.79 7.32
CA MET A 89 -3.43 17.46 8.42
C MET A 89 -2.08 16.97 7.91
N LYS A 90 -0.99 17.60 8.40
CA LYS A 90 0.40 17.31 8.02
C LYS A 90 1.30 17.21 9.24
N SER A 91 2.38 16.40 9.16
CA SER A 91 3.41 16.36 10.20
C SER A 91 4.15 17.70 10.28
N LEU A 92 4.37 18.14 11.50
CA LEU A 92 5.11 19.38 11.82
C LEU A 92 6.56 19.12 12.23
N ASN A 93 7.09 17.91 11.99
CA ASN A 93 8.43 17.52 12.41
C ASN A 93 8.65 17.78 13.93
N PRO A 94 7.90 17.12 14.81
CA PRO A 94 7.76 17.53 16.21
C PRO A 94 9.04 17.48 17.05
N ILE A 95 10.07 16.76 16.56
CA ILE A 95 11.37 16.68 17.26
C ILE A 95 12.52 17.32 16.46
N GLY A 96 12.23 18.02 15.36
CA GLY A 96 13.25 18.65 14.52
C GLY A 96 14.21 17.62 13.87
N PHE A 97 13.71 16.47 13.44
CA PHE A 97 14.55 15.43 12.83
C PHE A 97 15.14 15.92 11.50
N PRO A 98 16.47 15.82 11.29
CA PRO A 98 17.13 16.37 10.12
C PRO A 98 16.58 15.80 8.80
N LYS A 99 16.33 16.67 7.82
CA LYS A 99 15.84 16.31 6.47
C LYS A 99 14.51 15.55 6.44
N TYR A 100 13.75 15.56 7.53
CA TYR A 100 12.47 14.88 7.58
C TYR A 100 11.41 15.61 6.76
N GLU A 101 11.38 16.93 6.81
CA GLU A 101 10.46 17.78 6.06
C GLU A 101 10.61 17.59 4.54
N ASP A 102 11.85 17.56 4.04
CA ASP A 102 12.13 17.31 2.62
C ASP A 102 11.63 15.92 2.18
N LYS A 103 11.83 14.91 3.04
CA LYS A 103 11.35 13.54 2.77
C LYS A 103 9.84 13.47 2.76
N ILE A 104 9.16 14.13 3.71
CA ILE A 104 7.69 14.20 3.74
C ILE A 104 7.19 14.87 2.46
N ALA A 105 7.72 16.04 2.10
CA ALA A 105 7.31 16.76 0.89
C ALA A 105 7.43 15.91 -0.38
N LYS A 106 8.53 15.15 -0.50
CA LYS A 106 8.71 14.21 -1.60
C LYS A 106 7.66 13.10 -1.61
N MET A 107 7.38 12.50 -0.45
CA MET A 107 6.39 11.43 -0.34
C MET A 107 4.97 11.94 -0.61
N GLN A 108 4.65 13.15 -0.17
CA GLN A 108 3.35 13.78 -0.45
C GLN A 108 3.10 13.92 -1.95
N GLN A 109 4.13 14.34 -2.71
CA GLN A 109 4.03 14.43 -4.18
C GLN A 109 3.90 13.07 -4.87
N GLN A 110 4.59 12.04 -4.34
CA GLN A 110 4.61 10.71 -4.96
C GLN A 110 3.34 9.91 -4.71
N CYS A 111 2.74 10.04 -3.52
CA CYS A 111 1.64 9.20 -3.08
C CYS A 111 0.27 9.91 -3.12
N ASP A 112 0.22 11.20 -3.45
CA ASP A 112 -1.00 12.03 -3.37
C ASP A 112 -1.69 11.93 -1.98
N MET A 113 -0.86 11.98 -0.94
CA MET A 113 -1.29 11.89 0.46
C MET A 113 -0.52 12.89 1.32
N ASN A 114 -1.14 13.44 2.35
CA ASN A 114 -0.45 14.29 3.33
C ASN A 114 0.32 13.50 4.39
N ASP A 115 -0.13 12.30 4.70
CA ASP A 115 0.56 11.32 5.55
C ASP A 115 0.02 9.91 5.24
N ALA A 116 0.56 8.89 5.88
CA ALA A 116 0.40 7.47 5.57
C ALA A 116 -1.01 6.89 5.80
N ILE A 117 -2.02 7.73 6.02
CA ILE A 117 -3.41 7.30 6.19
C ILE A 117 -4.39 8.30 5.55
N LYS A 118 -5.42 7.77 4.91
CA LYS A 118 -6.65 8.47 4.54
C LYS A 118 -7.76 8.03 5.47
N THR A 119 -8.47 8.98 6.07
CA THR A 119 -9.65 8.74 6.91
C THR A 119 -10.84 9.50 6.34
N GLY A 120 -12.01 8.92 6.42
CA GLY A 120 -13.21 9.56 5.89
C GLY A 120 -14.48 8.83 6.24
N VAL A 121 -15.58 9.35 5.75
CA VAL A 121 -16.91 8.72 5.82
C VAL A 121 -17.29 8.26 4.42
N CYS A 122 -17.80 7.05 4.29
CA CYS A 122 -18.30 6.52 3.03
C CYS A 122 -19.54 5.65 3.28
N THR A 123 -20.11 5.11 2.22
CA THR A 123 -21.03 3.98 2.33
C THR A 123 -20.36 2.71 1.79
N ILE A 124 -20.66 1.59 2.42
CA ILE A 124 -20.26 0.25 1.99
C ILE A 124 -21.56 -0.55 1.84
N ARG A 125 -21.95 -0.87 0.60
CA ARG A 125 -23.25 -1.48 0.27
C ARG A 125 -24.44 -0.74 0.88
N GLY A 126 -24.39 0.61 0.85
CA GLY A 126 -25.42 1.49 1.40
C GLY A 126 -25.32 1.75 2.90
N TYR A 127 -24.45 1.05 3.65
CA TYR A 127 -24.26 1.27 5.07
C TYR A 127 -23.22 2.37 5.32
N ARG A 128 -23.62 3.43 5.99
CA ARG A 128 -22.74 4.54 6.32
C ARG A 128 -21.68 4.10 7.32
N THR A 129 -20.41 4.36 7.01
CA THR A 129 -19.25 3.80 7.73
C THR A 129 -18.12 4.82 7.78
N VAL A 130 -17.40 4.87 8.88
CA VAL A 130 -16.11 5.58 8.95
C VAL A 130 -15.03 4.61 8.47
N ILE A 131 -14.25 5.04 7.48
CA ILE A 131 -13.19 4.22 6.90
C ILE A 131 -11.83 4.87 7.12
N GLY A 132 -10.82 4.06 7.43
CA GLY A 132 -9.43 4.46 7.44
C GLY A 132 -8.60 3.51 6.58
N ILE A 133 -7.78 4.05 5.69
CA ILE A 133 -6.93 3.28 4.78
C ILE A 133 -5.49 3.74 4.94
N MET A 134 -4.65 2.89 5.48
CA MET A 134 -3.20 3.09 5.54
C MET A 134 -2.55 2.63 4.23
N ASP A 135 -1.58 3.41 3.75
CA ASP A 135 -0.88 3.11 2.49
C ASP A 135 0.62 2.95 2.72
N SER A 136 1.11 1.74 2.46
CA SER A 136 2.53 1.40 2.67
C SER A 136 3.49 2.06 1.69
N HIS A 137 3.01 2.70 0.63
CA HIS A 137 3.84 3.47 -0.29
C HIS A 137 4.34 4.77 0.37
N PHE A 138 3.63 5.29 1.38
CA PHE A 138 4.07 6.43 2.17
C PHE A 138 4.83 5.98 3.42
N PHE A 139 6.17 6.08 3.45
CA PHE A 139 7.05 5.67 4.57
C PHE A 139 6.73 4.29 5.14
N MET A 140 6.40 3.30 4.32
CA MET A 140 5.95 1.97 4.74
C MET A 140 4.75 2.02 5.71
N ALA A 141 3.89 3.02 5.56
CA ALA A 141 2.78 3.31 6.46
C ALA A 141 3.18 3.41 7.95
N SER A 142 4.40 3.85 8.25
CA SER A 142 4.83 4.00 9.64
C SER A 142 3.95 4.99 10.39
N MET A 143 3.56 4.63 11.62
CA MET A 143 2.68 5.43 12.46
C MET A 143 3.45 6.60 13.09
N GLY A 144 3.15 7.81 12.64
CA GLY A 144 3.57 9.08 13.26
C GLY A 144 2.42 9.80 13.93
N SER A 145 2.67 11.04 14.37
CA SER A 145 1.70 11.89 15.06
C SER A 145 0.41 12.11 14.26
N VAL A 146 0.54 12.35 12.95
CA VAL A 146 -0.62 12.56 12.05
C VAL A 146 -1.45 11.30 11.91
N VAL A 147 -0.81 10.14 11.70
CA VAL A 147 -1.52 8.87 11.58
C VAL A 147 -2.32 8.58 12.86
N GLY A 148 -1.68 8.71 14.03
CA GLY A 148 -2.36 8.48 15.31
C GLY A 148 -3.48 9.49 15.58
N GLU A 149 -3.29 10.77 15.22
CA GLU A 149 -4.34 11.78 15.37
C GLU A 149 -5.54 11.52 14.46
N LYS A 150 -5.31 11.25 13.17
CA LYS A 150 -6.39 10.95 12.22
C LYS A 150 -7.19 9.71 12.63
N ILE A 151 -6.52 8.67 13.15
CA ILE A 151 -7.19 7.48 13.67
C ILE A 151 -8.04 7.84 14.88
N ALA A 152 -7.48 8.55 15.86
CA ALA A 152 -8.23 8.95 17.06
C ALA A 152 -9.48 9.75 16.69
N ARG A 153 -9.35 10.76 15.82
CA ARG A 153 -10.49 11.57 15.35
C ARG A 153 -11.50 10.77 14.55
N ALA A 154 -11.06 9.81 13.74
CA ALA A 154 -11.98 8.92 13.01
C ALA A 154 -12.86 8.11 13.98
N PHE A 155 -12.28 7.56 15.05
CA PHE A 155 -13.04 6.86 16.09
C PHE A 155 -13.94 7.80 16.89
N GLU A 156 -13.49 9.01 17.22
CA GLU A 156 -14.29 10.03 17.89
C GLU A 156 -15.50 10.43 17.04
N TYR A 157 -15.26 10.72 15.76
CA TYR A 157 -16.34 11.02 14.81
C TYR A 157 -17.35 9.87 14.70
N ALA A 158 -16.85 8.63 14.59
CA ALA A 158 -17.70 7.44 14.50
C ALA A 158 -18.56 7.26 15.76
N THR A 159 -17.99 7.51 16.93
CA THR A 159 -18.69 7.43 18.23
C THR A 159 -19.80 8.47 18.32
N GLU A 160 -19.50 9.73 17.97
CA GLU A 160 -20.47 10.82 18.01
C GLU A 160 -21.66 10.61 17.04
N HIS A 161 -21.40 9.92 15.91
CA HIS A 161 -22.41 9.69 14.88
C HIS A 161 -23.04 8.29 14.90
N ASN A 162 -22.65 7.44 15.87
CA ASN A 162 -23.07 6.04 15.99
C ASN A 162 -22.81 5.24 14.70
N LEU A 163 -21.61 5.39 14.12
CA LEU A 163 -21.19 4.72 12.89
C LEU A 163 -20.18 3.61 13.20
N PRO A 164 -20.19 2.49 12.45
CA PRO A 164 -19.13 1.51 12.51
C PRO A 164 -17.84 2.07 11.93
N VAL A 165 -16.70 1.50 12.35
CA VAL A 165 -15.37 1.82 11.85
C VAL A 165 -14.79 0.63 11.11
N VAL A 166 -14.25 0.86 9.91
CA VAL A 166 -13.46 -0.11 9.15
C VAL A 166 -12.07 0.47 8.91
N MET A 167 -11.02 -0.19 9.43
CA MET A 167 -9.63 0.22 9.23
C MET A 167 -8.86 -0.81 8.43
N PHE A 168 -8.36 -0.41 7.25
CA PHE A 168 -7.34 -1.17 6.54
C PHE A 168 -5.98 -0.74 7.07
N THR A 169 -5.36 -1.63 7.84
CA THR A 169 -4.09 -1.34 8.49
C THR A 169 -2.93 -1.81 7.63
N ALA A 170 -1.93 -0.95 7.49
CA ALA A 170 -0.64 -1.29 6.93
C ALA A 170 0.42 -0.56 7.74
N SER A 171 1.54 -1.19 8.06
CA SER A 171 2.62 -0.49 8.77
C SER A 171 3.92 -1.26 8.85
N GLY A 172 5.03 -0.57 8.62
CA GLY A 172 6.36 -1.01 9.02
C GLY A 172 6.70 -0.76 10.48
N GLY A 173 5.79 -0.19 11.28
CA GLY A 173 5.97 0.11 12.70
C GLY A 173 5.85 1.60 13.07
N ALA A 174 6.42 2.00 14.20
CA ALA A 174 6.46 3.39 14.65
C ALA A 174 7.43 4.23 13.80
N ARG A 175 7.06 5.49 13.50
CA ARG A 175 7.88 6.41 12.68
C ARG A 175 9.10 6.91 13.44
N MET A 176 10.28 6.40 13.09
CA MET A 176 11.53 6.72 13.77
C MET A 176 11.84 8.22 13.78
N GLN A 177 11.47 8.95 12.72
CA GLN A 177 11.71 10.38 12.58
C GLN A 177 10.90 11.23 13.56
N GLU A 178 9.91 10.67 14.22
CA GLU A 178 9.12 11.34 15.25
C GLU A 178 9.42 10.83 16.66
N GLY A 179 10.40 9.93 16.82
CA GLY A 179 10.91 9.45 18.10
C GLY A 179 9.83 8.92 19.03
N ILE A 180 9.89 9.34 20.32
CA ILE A 180 8.94 8.91 21.36
C ILE A 180 7.49 9.30 21.04
N ILE A 181 7.27 10.39 20.28
CA ILE A 181 5.93 10.85 19.93
C ILE A 181 5.19 9.80 19.08
N SER A 182 5.92 9.11 18.20
CA SER A 182 5.34 8.02 17.42
C SER A 182 4.91 6.83 18.28
N LEU A 183 5.66 6.51 19.34
CA LEU A 183 5.29 5.45 20.29
C LEU A 183 4.06 5.83 21.12
N MET A 184 3.93 7.10 21.49
CA MET A 184 2.76 7.59 22.23
C MET A 184 1.45 7.46 21.44
N GLN A 185 1.52 7.38 20.09
CA GLN A 185 0.34 7.16 19.28
C GLN A 185 -0.33 5.80 19.55
N MET A 186 0.43 4.80 19.98
CA MET A 186 -0.13 3.49 20.36
C MET A 186 -1.17 3.64 21.49
N ALA A 187 -0.83 4.34 22.57
CA ALA A 187 -1.76 4.59 23.67
C ALA A 187 -2.94 5.45 23.24
N LYS A 188 -2.69 6.49 22.42
CA LYS A 188 -3.73 7.40 21.93
C LYS A 188 -4.77 6.67 21.09
N THR A 189 -4.35 5.89 20.11
CA THR A 189 -5.25 5.14 19.22
C THR A 189 -6.01 4.05 19.97
N SER A 190 -5.32 3.30 20.87
CA SER A 190 -5.97 2.28 21.70
C SER A 190 -7.03 2.90 22.63
N GLY A 191 -6.76 4.08 23.19
CA GLY A 191 -7.73 4.81 24.00
C GLY A 191 -8.96 5.26 23.22
N ALA A 192 -8.79 5.66 21.94
CA ALA A 192 -9.89 6.01 21.08
C ALA A 192 -10.76 4.80 20.72
N VAL A 193 -10.13 3.66 20.36
CA VAL A 193 -10.83 2.39 20.14
C VAL A 193 -11.64 1.98 21.37
N LYS A 194 -11.04 2.06 22.57
CA LYS A 194 -11.71 1.70 23.81
C LYS A 194 -12.97 2.55 24.04
N ARG A 195 -12.88 3.88 23.85
CA ARG A 195 -14.05 4.77 23.99
C ARG A 195 -15.16 4.42 23.00
N HIS A 196 -14.80 4.09 21.75
CA HIS A 196 -15.75 3.66 20.74
C HIS A 196 -16.46 2.36 21.10
N SER A 197 -15.71 1.37 21.57
CA SER A 197 -16.23 0.09 22.06
C SER A 197 -17.13 0.28 23.28
N ASP A 198 -16.74 1.12 24.26
CA ASP A 198 -17.58 1.41 25.45
C ASP A 198 -18.91 2.10 25.09
N ALA A 199 -18.93 2.84 24.00
CA ALA A 199 -20.16 3.42 23.45
C ALA A 199 -21.00 2.41 22.64
N GLY A 200 -20.59 1.15 22.51
CA GLY A 200 -21.27 0.10 21.75
C GLY A 200 -20.99 0.16 20.24
N GLY A 201 -19.97 0.90 19.80
CA GLY A 201 -19.57 1.01 18.40
C GLY A 201 -18.88 -0.24 17.90
N LEU A 202 -19.10 -0.60 16.63
CA LEU A 202 -18.45 -1.73 15.94
C LEU A 202 -17.14 -1.29 15.28
N TYR A 203 -16.07 -2.02 15.53
CA TYR A 203 -14.79 -1.84 14.87
C TYR A 203 -14.34 -3.10 14.12
N ILE A 204 -14.13 -2.98 12.81
CA ILE A 204 -13.59 -4.02 11.93
C ILE A 204 -12.16 -3.61 11.53
N SER A 205 -11.18 -4.41 11.93
CA SER A 205 -9.78 -4.24 11.53
C SER A 205 -9.44 -5.22 10.41
N VAL A 206 -8.93 -4.71 9.29
CA VAL A 206 -8.44 -5.50 8.16
C VAL A 206 -6.93 -5.32 8.08
N MET A 207 -6.18 -6.33 8.50
CA MET A 207 -4.71 -6.30 8.48
C MET A 207 -4.20 -6.66 7.10
N THR A 208 -3.47 -5.73 6.46
CA THR A 208 -2.84 -5.94 5.15
C THR A 208 -1.33 -6.09 5.29
N ASP A 209 -0.64 -6.54 4.23
CA ASP A 209 0.83 -6.66 4.22
C ASP A 209 1.53 -5.31 3.91
N PRO A 210 2.46 -4.88 4.77
CA PRO A 210 2.79 -5.36 6.11
C PRO A 210 1.93 -4.68 7.20
N THR A 211 1.52 -5.41 8.25
CA THR A 211 1.03 -4.79 9.49
C THR A 211 1.89 -5.28 10.64
N THR A 212 2.82 -4.43 11.10
CA THR A 212 3.86 -4.82 12.07
C THR A 212 4.06 -3.80 13.19
N GLY A 213 4.84 -4.18 14.19
CA GLY A 213 5.33 -3.30 15.26
C GLY A 213 4.22 -2.63 16.07
N GLY A 214 4.35 -1.32 16.28
CA GLY A 214 3.44 -0.53 17.11
C GLY A 214 1.99 -0.50 16.63
N VAL A 215 1.74 -0.66 15.33
CA VAL A 215 0.38 -0.70 14.78
C VAL A 215 -0.30 -2.02 15.14
N THR A 216 0.38 -3.16 14.96
CA THR A 216 -0.14 -4.45 15.42
C THR A 216 -0.36 -4.47 16.92
N ALA A 217 0.59 -3.94 17.70
CA ALA A 217 0.52 -3.91 19.16
C ALA A 217 -0.45 -2.85 19.73
N SER A 218 -1.23 -2.18 18.90
CA SER A 218 -2.21 -1.17 19.29
C SER A 218 -3.55 -1.38 18.59
N PHE A 219 -4.06 -0.38 17.91
CA PHE A 219 -5.42 -0.37 17.35
C PHE A 219 -5.71 -1.51 16.38
N ALA A 220 -4.72 -2.00 15.61
CA ALA A 220 -4.97 -3.07 14.63
C ALA A 220 -5.44 -4.40 15.26
N SER A 221 -4.96 -4.72 16.48
CA SER A 221 -5.35 -5.93 17.21
C SER A 221 -6.56 -5.74 18.15
N LEU A 222 -7.18 -4.56 18.13
CA LEU A 222 -8.29 -4.22 19.03
C LEU A 222 -9.66 -4.21 18.34
N GLY A 223 -9.75 -4.73 17.11
CA GLY A 223 -11.02 -4.85 16.39
C GLY A 223 -11.94 -5.88 17.03
N ASP A 224 -13.25 -5.62 17.01
CA ASP A 224 -14.27 -6.62 17.37
C ASP A 224 -14.25 -7.77 16.35
N ILE A 225 -13.95 -7.44 15.10
CA ILE A 225 -13.71 -8.39 14.01
C ILE A 225 -12.35 -8.06 13.40
N ILE A 226 -11.47 -9.06 13.34
CA ILE A 226 -10.14 -8.92 12.75
C ILE A 226 -10.06 -9.83 11.53
N LEU A 227 -9.79 -9.22 10.39
CA LEU A 227 -9.55 -9.90 9.11
C LEU A 227 -8.07 -9.75 8.75
N ALA A 228 -7.52 -10.71 8.02
CA ALA A 228 -6.17 -10.65 7.46
C ALA A 228 -6.20 -10.96 5.96
N GLU A 229 -5.38 -10.23 5.22
CA GLU A 229 -5.21 -10.35 3.77
C GLU A 229 -3.84 -10.94 3.42
#